data_72d6431a6d14f85b1ff8b4ec44be7d03
#
_entry.id   72d6431a6d14f85b1ff8b4ec44be7d03
#
_cell.length_a   1.000
_cell.length_b   1.000
_cell.length_c   1.000
_cell.angle_alpha   90.00
_cell.angle_beta   90.00
_cell.angle_gamma   90.00
#
_symmetry.space_group_name_H-M   'P 1'
#
loop_
_entity.id
_entity.type
_entity.pdbx_description
1 polymer ?
#
loop_
_entity_poly.entity_id
_entity_poly.type
_entity_poly.pdbx_seq_one_letter_code
_entity_poly.pdbx_strand_id
1 'polypeptide(L)'
;ADAVRCNIGGGSICSTRLVTGHGLPGLQTIFDCARTDRDVKIIADGGIKTSGDIVKALAAGADFVMCGSLLELLTSARGEKFKEYRGMASKDAQMEWRHKSSTPEGVASYIPYKGSVLDILQDLEGGIKSGFSYTGARNLTELQHKVEWSRQTPAGTRESSTHIFSQNGVQK
;
A
#
# COMPACT_ATOMS: atom_id res chain seq x y z
N ALA A 1 21.59 -6.29 -7.48
CA ALA A 1 20.77 -5.53 -6.52
C ALA A 1 20.37 -6.44 -5.37
N ASP A 2 20.38 -5.93 -4.15
CA ASP A 2 20.05 -6.70 -2.95
C ASP A 2 18.54 -6.79 -2.75
N ALA A 3 17.81 -5.80 -3.28
CA ALA A 3 16.36 -5.76 -3.27
C ALA A 3 15.78 -5.09 -4.52
N VAL A 4 14.58 -5.49 -4.89
CA VAL A 4 13.81 -4.92 -6.00
C VAL A 4 12.44 -4.48 -5.52
N ARG A 5 12.09 -3.23 -5.80
CA ARG A 5 10.76 -2.68 -5.56
C ARG A 5 9.87 -3.00 -6.75
N CYS A 6 8.80 -3.72 -6.51
CA CYS A 6 7.83 -4.14 -7.54
C CYS A 6 6.49 -3.39 -7.42
N ASN A 7 5.63 -3.51 -8.44
CA ASN A 7 4.32 -2.90 -8.55
C ASN A 7 4.34 -1.44 -9.03
N ILE A 8 4.59 -1.22 -10.32
CA ILE A 8 4.44 0.10 -10.96
C ILE A 8 2.96 0.48 -11.06
N GLY A 9 2.65 1.73 -10.72
CA GLY A 9 1.29 2.28 -10.84
C GLY A 9 0.32 1.90 -9.72
N GLY A 10 0.78 1.21 -8.66
CA GLY A 10 -0.05 0.79 -7.53
C GLY A 10 -0.30 1.88 -6.48
N GLY A 11 0.47 2.96 -6.48
CA GLY A 11 0.33 4.05 -5.52
C GLY A 11 -0.98 4.84 -5.70
N SER A 12 -1.57 5.31 -4.60
CA SER A 12 -2.87 6.02 -4.60
C SER A 12 -2.86 7.35 -5.35
N ILE A 13 -1.69 7.94 -5.56
CA ILE A 13 -1.47 9.19 -6.31
C ILE A 13 -0.72 8.96 -7.62
N CYS A 14 -0.47 7.70 -8.00
CA CYS A 14 0.19 7.36 -9.25
C CYS A 14 -0.81 7.38 -10.40
N SER A 15 -0.50 8.10 -11.46
CA SER A 15 -1.31 8.15 -12.68
C SER A 15 -0.66 7.43 -13.87
N THR A 16 0.44 6.71 -13.67
CA THR A 16 1.16 5.99 -14.73
C THR A 16 0.24 5.10 -15.55
N ARG A 17 -0.64 4.33 -14.90
CA ARG A 17 -1.58 3.44 -15.61
C ARG A 17 -2.57 4.19 -16.47
N LEU A 18 -2.99 5.38 -16.06
CA LEU A 18 -3.91 6.24 -16.83
C LEU A 18 -3.19 6.92 -17.99
N VAL A 19 -1.96 7.37 -17.79
CA VAL A 19 -1.18 8.13 -18.77
C VAL A 19 -0.59 7.20 -19.83
N THR A 20 -0.10 6.04 -19.44
CA THR A 20 0.64 5.13 -20.35
C THR A 20 -0.16 3.92 -20.81
N GLY A 21 -1.29 3.60 -20.15
CA GLY A 21 -2.06 2.38 -20.39
C GLY A 21 -1.38 1.10 -19.92
N HIS A 22 -0.26 1.20 -19.18
CA HIS A 22 0.51 0.04 -18.72
C HIS A 22 0.40 -0.16 -17.22
N GLY A 23 0.35 -1.42 -16.79
CA GLY A 23 0.36 -1.82 -15.39
C GLY A 23 -0.27 -3.20 -15.16
N LEU A 24 0.19 -3.85 -14.10
CA LEU A 24 -0.35 -5.13 -13.62
C LEU A 24 -1.00 -4.92 -12.24
N PRO A 25 -1.97 -5.77 -11.84
CA PRO A 25 -2.47 -5.80 -10.47
C PRO A 25 -1.32 -6.04 -9.47
N GLY A 26 -1.29 -5.28 -8.36
CA GLY A 26 -0.15 -5.30 -7.44
C GLY A 26 0.14 -6.68 -6.85
N LEU A 27 -0.89 -7.39 -6.40
CA LEU A 27 -0.72 -8.73 -5.83
C LEU A 27 -0.19 -9.73 -6.89
N GLN A 28 -0.67 -9.66 -8.14
CA GLN A 28 -0.15 -10.48 -9.23
C GLN A 28 1.34 -10.19 -9.48
N THR A 29 1.72 -8.91 -9.44
CA THR A 29 3.14 -8.52 -9.62
C THR A 29 4.03 -9.13 -8.54
N ILE A 30 3.56 -9.19 -7.28
CA ILE A 30 4.31 -9.82 -6.19
C ILE A 30 4.49 -11.32 -6.46
N PHE A 31 3.42 -12.04 -6.82
CA PHE A 31 3.51 -13.47 -7.17
C PHE A 31 4.48 -13.74 -8.31
N ASP A 32 4.48 -12.90 -9.33
CA ASP A 32 5.35 -13.08 -10.49
C ASP A 32 6.82 -12.79 -10.13
N CYS A 33 7.08 -11.72 -9.36
CA CYS A 33 8.43 -11.38 -8.90
C CYS A 33 9.00 -12.40 -7.91
N ALA A 34 8.16 -12.95 -7.02
CA ALA A 34 8.57 -13.93 -6.02
C ALA A 34 8.99 -15.30 -6.61
N ARG A 35 8.70 -15.53 -7.90
CA ARG A 35 9.15 -16.75 -8.63
C ARG A 35 10.58 -16.65 -9.17
N THR A 36 11.27 -15.54 -8.92
CA THR A 36 12.66 -15.38 -9.37
C THR A 36 13.56 -16.46 -8.73
N ASP A 37 14.52 -16.95 -9.48
CA ASP A 37 15.59 -17.85 -9.01
C ASP A 37 16.81 -17.10 -8.43
N ARG A 38 16.73 -15.77 -8.38
CA ARG A 38 17.81 -14.91 -7.90
C ARG A 38 17.67 -14.65 -6.39
N ASP A 39 18.80 -14.59 -5.72
CA ASP A 39 18.87 -14.14 -4.31
C ASP A 39 18.69 -12.61 -4.27
N VAL A 40 17.44 -12.19 -4.26
CA VAL A 40 17.04 -10.78 -4.22
C VAL A 40 15.78 -10.61 -3.38
N LYS A 41 15.73 -9.56 -2.57
CA LYS A 41 14.56 -9.24 -1.75
C LYS A 41 13.48 -8.52 -2.55
N ILE A 42 12.22 -8.88 -2.32
CA ILE A 42 11.06 -8.29 -2.97
C ILE A 42 10.40 -7.29 -2.03
N ILE A 43 10.29 -6.04 -2.48
CA ILE A 43 9.60 -4.97 -1.76
C ILE A 43 8.28 -4.68 -2.47
N ALA A 44 7.14 -5.00 -1.85
CA ALA A 44 5.82 -4.67 -2.38
C ALA A 44 5.52 -3.19 -2.17
N ASP A 45 5.38 -2.43 -3.26
CA ASP A 45 5.14 -0.99 -3.22
C ASP A 45 3.78 -0.59 -3.76
N GLY A 46 3.06 0.22 -3.00
CA GLY A 46 1.80 0.84 -3.41
C GLY A 46 0.55 -0.03 -3.23
N GLY A 47 -0.57 0.66 -3.04
CA GLY A 47 -1.87 0.00 -2.86
C GLY A 47 -2.13 -0.56 -1.46
N ILE A 48 -1.18 -0.45 -0.54
CA ILE A 48 -1.27 -0.94 0.83
C ILE A 48 -1.97 0.12 1.69
N LYS A 49 -3.12 -0.24 2.26
CA LYS A 49 -3.97 0.66 3.05
C LYS A 49 -4.23 0.15 4.47
N THR A 50 -4.08 -1.14 4.70
CA THR A 50 -4.40 -1.83 5.95
C THR A 50 -3.32 -2.85 6.31
N SER A 51 -3.29 -3.30 7.57
CA SER A 51 -2.46 -4.42 8.00
C SER A 51 -2.78 -5.71 7.24
N GLY A 52 -4.05 -5.93 6.87
CA GLY A 52 -4.46 -7.06 6.04
C GLY A 52 -3.83 -7.04 4.65
N ASP A 53 -3.65 -5.86 4.04
CA ASP A 53 -2.95 -5.75 2.76
C ASP A 53 -1.46 -6.07 2.92
N ILE A 54 -0.85 -5.67 4.05
CA ILE A 54 0.54 -6.04 4.39
C ILE A 54 0.67 -7.56 4.48
N VAL A 55 -0.21 -8.21 5.25
CA VAL A 55 -0.19 -9.67 5.41
C VAL A 55 -0.34 -10.38 4.07
N LYS A 56 -1.26 -9.93 3.20
CA LYS A 56 -1.42 -10.47 1.85
C LYS A 56 -0.17 -10.29 0.98
N ALA A 57 0.46 -9.12 1.02
CA ALA A 57 1.69 -8.87 0.26
C ALA A 57 2.84 -9.78 0.72
N LEU A 58 3.04 -9.91 2.04
CA LEU A 58 4.04 -10.79 2.62
C LEU A 58 3.75 -12.27 2.29
N ALA A 59 2.50 -12.70 2.42
CA ALA A 59 2.06 -14.06 2.08
C ALA A 59 2.24 -14.39 0.60
N ALA A 60 2.13 -13.39 -0.30
CA ALA A 60 2.33 -13.54 -1.73
C ALA A 60 3.81 -13.67 -2.14
N GLY A 61 4.75 -13.51 -1.22
CA GLY A 61 6.18 -13.65 -1.44
C GLY A 61 7.00 -12.37 -1.34
N ALA A 62 6.42 -11.26 -0.88
CA ALA A 62 7.21 -10.09 -0.55
C ALA A 62 8.00 -10.29 0.76
N ASP A 63 9.23 -9.79 0.80
CA ASP A 63 10.04 -9.72 2.03
C ASP A 63 9.72 -8.46 2.83
N PHE A 64 9.38 -7.36 2.14
CA PHE A 64 9.09 -6.06 2.71
C PHE A 64 7.91 -5.41 2.01
N VAL A 65 7.32 -4.41 2.69
CA VAL A 65 6.28 -3.56 2.12
C VAL A 65 6.70 -2.11 2.18
N MET A 66 6.28 -1.31 1.19
CA MET A 66 6.48 0.13 1.16
C MET A 66 5.12 0.82 1.26
N CYS A 67 4.95 1.59 2.34
CA CYS A 67 3.73 2.33 2.63
C CYS A 67 3.97 3.83 2.46
N GLY A 68 3.23 4.48 1.59
CA GLY A 68 3.23 5.94 1.41
C GLY A 68 2.13 6.59 2.22
N SER A 69 0.88 6.51 1.76
CA SER A 69 -0.29 7.21 2.29
C SER A 69 -0.63 6.96 3.78
N LEU A 70 0.01 6.00 4.41
CA LEU A 70 -0.15 5.73 5.84
C LEU A 70 0.76 6.62 6.73
N LEU A 71 1.91 7.08 6.23
CA LEU A 71 3.01 7.65 7.01
C LEU A 71 3.46 9.06 6.58
N GLU A 72 2.58 9.88 6.03
CA GLU A 72 2.95 11.13 5.37
C GLU A 72 3.18 12.32 6.31
N LEU A 73 3.93 13.31 5.79
CA LEU A 73 4.30 14.55 6.49
C LEU A 73 3.08 15.38 6.91
N LEU A 74 3.20 16.02 8.08
CA LEU A 74 2.18 16.88 8.65
C LEU A 74 2.35 18.32 8.13
N THR A 75 1.29 18.88 7.55
CA THR A 75 1.16 20.32 7.29
C THR A 75 -0.05 20.88 8.02
N SER A 76 -0.04 22.18 8.33
CA SER A 76 -1.17 22.87 8.95
C SER A 76 -1.68 23.96 8.00
N ALA A 77 -2.97 23.91 7.67
CA ALA A 77 -3.65 24.94 6.93
C ALA A 77 -4.99 25.28 7.60
N ARG A 78 -5.28 26.57 7.79
CA ARG A 78 -6.55 27.05 8.39
C ARG A 78 -6.91 26.46 9.75
N GLY A 79 -5.92 26.11 10.60
CA GLY A 79 -6.16 25.52 11.92
C GLY A 79 -6.46 24.00 11.91
N GLU A 80 -6.65 23.41 10.76
CA GLU A 80 -6.79 21.95 10.63
C GLU A 80 -5.46 21.33 10.22
N LYS A 81 -5.22 20.11 10.68
CA LYS A 81 -4.00 19.35 10.36
C LYS A 81 -4.24 18.49 9.12
N PHE A 82 -3.44 18.74 8.09
CA PHE A 82 -3.42 17.93 6.87
C PHE A 82 -2.03 17.36 6.64
N LYS A 83 -1.96 16.32 5.84
CA LYS A 83 -0.70 15.79 5.31
C LYS A 83 -0.59 16.17 3.84
N GLU A 84 0.53 16.74 3.43
CA GLU A 84 0.86 16.87 2.02
C GLU A 84 1.29 15.50 1.49
N TYR A 85 0.67 15.09 0.38
CA TYR A 85 0.97 13.83 -0.29
C TYR A 85 1.18 14.08 -1.77
N ARG A 86 2.39 13.89 -2.24
CA ARG A 86 2.71 14.05 -3.65
C ARG A 86 3.59 12.90 -4.19
N GLY A 87 3.29 12.46 -5.39
CA GLY A 87 4.13 11.51 -6.12
C GLY A 87 5.40 12.18 -6.64
N MET A 88 6.50 11.46 -6.63
CA MET A 88 7.79 11.94 -7.19
C MET A 88 7.69 12.24 -8.69
N ALA A 89 6.75 11.63 -9.40
CA ALA A 89 6.45 11.90 -10.81
C ALA A 89 5.37 12.98 -11.01
N SER A 90 4.91 13.65 -9.95
CA SER A 90 4.00 14.81 -10.06
C SER A 90 4.73 16.00 -10.69
N LYS A 91 3.96 16.91 -11.30
CA LYS A 91 4.51 18.14 -11.89
C LYS A 91 5.31 18.95 -10.87
N ASP A 92 4.76 19.09 -9.65
CA ASP A 92 5.37 19.90 -8.59
C ASP A 92 6.71 19.28 -8.13
N ALA A 93 6.76 17.97 -7.93
CA ALA A 93 8.00 17.29 -7.58
C ALA A 93 9.05 17.39 -8.69
N GLN A 94 8.65 17.24 -9.96
CA GLN A 94 9.56 17.38 -11.09
C GLN A 94 10.13 18.80 -11.21
N MET A 95 9.30 19.83 -11.00
CA MET A 95 9.76 21.22 -11.03
C MET A 95 10.73 21.54 -9.90
N GLU A 96 10.45 21.04 -8.69
CA GLU A 96 11.33 21.24 -7.53
C GLU A 96 12.70 20.55 -7.71
N TRP A 97 12.70 19.30 -8.20
CA TRP A 97 13.91 18.50 -8.27
C TRP A 97 14.73 18.69 -9.54
N ARG A 98 14.05 18.90 -10.68
CA ARG A 98 14.70 18.92 -12.01
C ARG A 98 14.60 20.27 -12.68
N HIS A 99 13.87 21.24 -12.09
CA HIS A 99 13.56 22.54 -12.66
C HIS A 99 12.91 22.49 -14.06
N LYS A 100 12.39 21.31 -14.43
CA LYS A 100 11.62 21.07 -15.65
C LYS A 100 10.63 19.94 -15.43
N SER A 101 9.49 20.01 -16.10
CA SER A 101 8.49 18.95 -16.09
C SER A 101 8.44 18.26 -17.44
N SER A 102 8.46 16.93 -17.44
CA SER A 102 8.01 16.06 -18.53
C SER A 102 6.54 15.67 -18.28
N THR A 103 6.00 14.70 -19.03
CA THR A 103 4.65 14.16 -18.79
C THR A 103 4.50 13.72 -17.34
N PRO A 104 3.62 14.35 -16.52
CA PRO A 104 3.45 13.94 -15.13
C PRO A 104 2.72 12.61 -15.04
N GLU A 105 3.23 11.69 -14.22
CA GLU A 105 2.63 10.39 -13.92
C GLU A 105 2.26 10.24 -12.45
N GLY A 106 2.00 11.36 -11.78
CA GLY A 106 1.57 11.43 -10.40
C GLY A 106 0.88 12.73 -10.08
N VAL A 107 0.11 12.73 -9.00
CA VAL A 107 -0.60 13.91 -8.51
C VAL A 107 -0.08 14.33 -7.14
N ALA A 108 -0.33 15.56 -6.75
CA ALA A 108 -0.14 16.10 -5.41
C ALA A 108 -1.52 16.37 -4.80
N SER A 109 -1.67 16.08 -3.50
CA SER A 109 -2.92 16.29 -2.78
C SER A 109 -2.65 16.53 -1.30
N TYR A 110 -3.67 17.00 -0.58
CA TYR A 110 -3.67 17.04 0.87
C TYR A 110 -4.63 16.00 1.40
N ILE A 111 -4.21 15.26 2.42
CA ILE A 111 -5.03 14.25 3.06
C ILE A 111 -5.19 14.55 4.55
N PRO A 112 -6.32 14.15 5.19
CA PRO A 112 -6.55 14.38 6.60
C PRO A 112 -5.47 13.72 7.46
N TYR A 113 -5.11 14.38 8.55
CA TYR A 113 -4.20 13.82 9.56
C TYR A 113 -4.84 12.63 10.29
N LYS A 114 -4.13 11.52 10.35
CA LYS A 114 -4.61 10.25 10.93
C LYS A 114 -4.00 9.90 12.30
N GLY A 115 -3.29 10.82 12.92
CA GLY A 115 -2.66 10.59 14.21
C GLY A 115 -1.13 10.45 14.16
N SER A 116 -0.55 10.04 15.27
CA SER A 116 0.89 9.81 15.41
C SER A 116 1.35 8.63 14.55
N VAL A 117 2.54 8.71 13.98
CA VAL A 117 3.15 7.59 13.26
C VAL A 117 3.35 6.37 14.17
N LEU A 118 3.62 6.59 15.45
CA LEU A 118 3.79 5.50 16.42
C LEU A 118 2.49 4.72 16.61
N ASP A 119 1.35 5.42 16.76
CA ASP A 119 0.05 4.78 16.89
C ASP A 119 -0.30 3.97 15.65
N ILE A 120 -0.05 4.54 14.46
CA ILE A 120 -0.27 3.84 13.19
C ILE A 120 0.60 2.57 13.09
N LEU A 121 1.87 2.66 13.48
CA LEU A 121 2.77 1.50 13.45
C LEU A 121 2.35 0.42 14.44
N GLN A 122 1.88 0.80 15.64
CA GLN A 122 1.35 -0.15 16.63
C GLN A 122 0.09 -0.86 16.13
N ASP A 123 -0.83 -0.14 15.52
CA ASP A 123 -2.04 -0.72 14.92
C ASP A 123 -1.70 -1.68 13.78
N LEU A 124 -0.77 -1.31 12.91
CA LEU A 124 -0.32 -2.17 11.82
C LEU A 124 0.37 -3.44 12.37
N GLU A 125 1.24 -3.29 13.38
CA GLU A 125 1.91 -4.41 14.02
C GLU A 125 0.90 -5.38 14.64
N GLY A 126 -0.09 -4.87 15.36
CA GLY A 126 -1.18 -5.65 15.94
C GLY A 126 -1.94 -6.47 14.90
N GLY A 127 -2.33 -5.81 13.79
CA GLY A 127 -3.03 -6.47 12.69
C GLY A 127 -2.16 -7.50 11.96
N ILE A 128 -0.87 -7.24 11.77
CA ILE A 128 0.08 -8.20 11.18
C ILE A 128 0.21 -9.44 12.07
N LYS A 129 0.43 -9.26 13.39
CA LYS A 129 0.49 -10.36 14.35
C LYS A 129 -0.77 -11.23 14.33
N SER A 130 -1.94 -10.59 14.24
CA SER A 130 -3.22 -11.31 14.09
C SER A 130 -3.26 -12.14 12.82
N GLY A 131 -2.83 -11.59 11.67
CA GLY A 131 -2.78 -12.32 10.40
C GLY A 131 -1.87 -13.54 10.46
N PHE A 132 -0.70 -13.43 11.09
CA PHE A 132 0.20 -14.56 11.34
C PHE A 132 -0.44 -15.59 12.26
N SER A 133 -1.13 -15.16 13.31
CA SER A 133 -1.82 -16.04 14.26
C SER A 133 -2.92 -16.85 13.56
N TYR A 134 -3.74 -16.24 12.72
CA TYR A 134 -4.80 -16.94 11.97
C TYR A 134 -4.26 -18.00 11.02
N THR A 135 -3.10 -17.78 10.41
CA THR A 135 -2.43 -18.80 9.58
C THR A 135 -1.61 -19.83 10.40
N GLY A 136 -1.45 -19.63 11.71
CA GLY A 136 -0.57 -20.43 12.55
C GLY A 136 0.91 -20.30 12.16
N ALA A 137 1.29 -19.17 11.56
CA ALA A 137 2.65 -18.89 11.14
C ALA A 137 3.43 -18.15 12.24
N ARG A 138 4.67 -18.54 12.47
CA ARG A 138 5.59 -17.94 13.45
C ARG A 138 6.60 -17.00 12.82
N ASN A 139 6.78 -17.09 11.52
CA ASN A 139 7.72 -16.30 10.73
C ASN A 139 7.23 -16.16 9.28
N LEU A 140 7.93 -15.34 8.49
CA LEU A 140 7.56 -15.05 7.12
C LEU A 140 7.53 -16.30 6.24
N THR A 141 8.53 -17.16 6.36
CA THR A 141 8.60 -18.41 5.59
C THR A 141 7.40 -19.31 5.87
N GLU A 142 7.01 -19.47 7.14
CA GLU A 142 5.82 -20.24 7.49
C GLU A 142 4.54 -19.59 6.94
N LEU A 143 4.41 -18.26 6.98
CA LEU A 143 3.27 -17.55 6.40
C LEU A 143 3.13 -17.89 4.91
N GLN A 144 4.21 -17.74 4.15
CA GLN A 144 4.22 -17.99 2.70
C GLN A 144 3.89 -19.45 2.33
N HIS A 145 4.22 -20.41 3.19
CA HIS A 145 3.94 -21.83 2.94
C HIS A 145 2.56 -22.29 3.40
N LYS A 146 2.01 -21.66 4.43
CA LYS A 146 0.74 -22.10 5.06
C LYS A 146 -0.50 -21.39 4.49
N VAL A 147 -0.32 -20.28 3.78
CA VAL A 147 -1.44 -19.49 3.30
C VAL A 147 -2.16 -20.21 2.14
N GLU A 148 -3.48 -20.15 2.18
CA GLU A 148 -4.35 -20.56 1.09
C GLU A 148 -5.01 -19.34 0.45
N TRP A 149 -5.15 -19.36 -0.87
CA TRP A 149 -5.68 -18.25 -1.65
C TRP A 149 -7.03 -18.60 -2.27
N SER A 150 -8.00 -17.71 -2.10
CA SER A 150 -9.27 -17.78 -2.79
C SER A 150 -9.57 -16.48 -3.55
N ARG A 151 -10.27 -16.61 -4.68
CA ARG A 151 -10.75 -15.42 -5.40
C ARG A 151 -12.08 -14.97 -4.80
N GLN A 152 -12.18 -13.68 -4.51
CA GLN A 152 -13.40 -13.05 -4.08
C GLN A 152 -14.16 -12.42 -5.25
N THR A 153 -15.49 -12.58 -5.26
CA THR A 153 -16.38 -11.81 -6.12
C THR A 153 -16.61 -10.42 -5.54
N PRO A 154 -17.13 -9.45 -6.31
CA PRO A 154 -17.56 -8.17 -5.77
C PRO A 154 -18.57 -8.27 -4.62
N ALA A 155 -19.43 -9.30 -4.64
CA ALA A 155 -20.36 -9.59 -3.55
C ALA A 155 -19.62 -10.04 -2.27
N GLY A 156 -18.68 -10.98 -2.39
CA GLY A 156 -17.84 -11.43 -1.28
C GLY A 156 -16.96 -10.31 -0.72
N THR A 157 -16.47 -9.40 -1.56
CA THR A 157 -15.73 -8.22 -1.09
C THR A 157 -16.61 -7.30 -0.24
N ARG A 158 -17.88 -7.10 -0.60
CA ARG A 158 -18.85 -6.34 0.21
C ARG A 158 -19.18 -7.04 1.52
N GLU A 159 -19.36 -8.36 1.49
CA GLU A 159 -19.58 -9.17 2.68
C GLU A 159 -18.40 -9.10 3.67
N SER A 160 -17.18 -9.05 3.15
CA SER A 160 -15.95 -8.96 3.96
C SER A 160 -15.72 -7.59 4.59
N SER A 161 -16.52 -6.59 4.26
CA SER A 161 -16.45 -5.26 4.88
C SER A 161 -17.39 -5.16 6.09
N THR A 162 -17.16 -4.18 6.96
CA THR A 162 -18.06 -3.91 8.07
C THR A 162 -19.40 -3.40 7.54
N HIS A 163 -20.52 -3.97 8.03
CA HIS A 163 -21.89 -3.64 7.59
C HIS A 163 -22.65 -2.75 8.57
N ILE A 164 -22.00 -2.33 9.66
CA ILE A 164 -22.64 -1.51 10.68
C ILE A 164 -22.72 -0.05 10.19
N PHE A 165 -23.91 0.52 10.23
CA PHE A 165 -24.11 1.95 10.02
C PHE A 165 -23.89 2.68 11.34
N SER A 166 -23.12 3.75 11.37
CA SER A 166 -23.11 4.65 12.52
C SER A 166 -24.48 5.33 12.63
N GLN A 167 -24.91 5.67 13.84
CA GLN A 167 -26.19 6.36 14.07
C GLN A 167 -26.33 7.69 13.30
N ASN A 168 -25.22 8.21 12.78
CA ASN A 168 -25.17 9.46 12.00
C ASN A 168 -25.08 9.22 10.48
N GLY A 169 -25.30 8.00 9.97
CA GLY A 169 -25.35 7.72 8.54
C GLY A 169 -24.00 7.82 7.80
N VAL A 170 -22.90 8.03 8.51
CA VAL A 170 -21.56 8.09 7.91
C VAL A 170 -20.87 6.74 8.06
N GLN A 171 -20.58 6.07 6.95
CA GLN A 171 -19.66 4.95 6.96
C GLN A 171 -18.27 5.44 7.38
N LYS A 172 -17.71 4.84 8.39
CA LYS A 172 -16.31 5.06 8.78
C LYS A 172 -15.39 4.20 7.95
#